data_e5d970eeebcf55cbbba92d0dd6e931a8
#
_entry.id   e5d970eeebcf55cbbba92d0dd6e931a8
#
_cell.length_a   1.000
_cell.length_b   1.000
_cell.length_c   1.000
_cell.angle_alpha   90.00
_cell.angle_beta   90.00
_cell.angle_gamma   90.00
#
_symmetry.space_group_name_H-M   'P 1'
#
loop_
_entity.id
_entity.type
_entity.pdbx_description
1 polymer ?
#
loop_
_entity_poly.entity_id
_entity_poly.type
_entity_poly.pdbx_seq_one_letter_code
_entity_poly.pdbx_strand_id
1 'polypeptide(L)'
;ASLPSCTVYVYDNGSTDATAARAAEAGAVVRTEDAPGKGGVGRRMFAEVDADVYVMADGDGTYDPSQAALLVKRLVGDGLDMVVGSRAGVTADAGRAGHAFGNRLFNRLYRALFGSGFTDILSGYRVFSRRFVKSFPAVSSGFEIETEMSVHASQLRLPVAEVEVDYGTRPDGSASKLRTVADGTNILRAMLVLLKEHRPLAFFGWIAGACYAASVALGIPLAVTYAQTGLVPRLPTAILATGLVMVGLLMTTAGLVLDSIAKGRLEAKRLAYLSFTNVD
;
A
#
# COMPACT_ATOMS: atom_id res chain seq x y z
N ALA A 1 0.56 -2.75 -31.98
CA ALA A 1 0.35 -3.31 -30.65
C ALA A 1 1.57 -4.12 -30.24
N SER A 2 2.14 -3.84 -29.09
CA SER A 2 3.32 -4.55 -28.54
C SER A 2 2.99 -5.97 -28.06
N LEU A 3 1.70 -6.28 -27.87
CA LEU A 3 1.19 -7.57 -27.45
C LEU A 3 0.26 -8.14 -28.51
N PRO A 4 0.46 -9.37 -29.00
CA PRO A 4 -0.51 -10.05 -29.85
C PRO A 4 -1.73 -10.44 -28.99
N SER A 5 -2.91 -10.33 -29.55
CA SER A 5 -4.17 -10.80 -28.93
C SER A 5 -4.49 -10.16 -27.57
N CYS A 6 -4.31 -8.85 -27.41
CA CYS A 6 -4.73 -8.13 -26.20
C CYS A 6 -5.94 -7.24 -26.48
N THR A 7 -6.82 -7.13 -25.47
CA THR A 7 -7.90 -6.13 -25.44
C THR A 7 -7.46 -4.99 -24.52
N VAL A 8 -7.52 -3.76 -25.05
CA VAL A 8 -7.19 -2.56 -24.27
C VAL A 8 -8.48 -2.01 -23.65
N TYR A 9 -8.51 -1.90 -22.32
CA TYR A 9 -9.58 -1.26 -21.59
C TYR A 9 -9.09 0.10 -21.08
N VAL A 10 -9.91 1.13 -21.25
CA VAL A 10 -9.65 2.47 -20.72
C VAL A 10 -10.82 2.84 -19.82
N TYR A 11 -10.55 3.13 -18.56
CA TYR A 11 -11.54 3.62 -17.63
C TYR A 11 -11.33 5.11 -17.42
N ASP A 12 -12.23 5.90 -17.98
CA ASP A 12 -12.22 7.35 -17.81
C ASP A 12 -12.79 7.74 -16.45
N ASN A 13 -12.02 8.52 -15.67
CA ASN A 13 -12.40 8.97 -14.34
C ASN A 13 -12.61 10.49 -14.31
N GLY A 14 -13.58 10.94 -15.10
CA GLY A 14 -14.00 12.33 -15.15
C GLY A 14 -13.05 13.22 -15.94
N SER A 15 -12.50 12.77 -17.06
CA SER A 15 -11.75 13.63 -17.98
C SER A 15 -12.66 14.70 -18.56
N THR A 16 -12.16 15.93 -18.64
CA THR A 16 -12.88 17.08 -19.21
C THR A 16 -12.49 17.37 -20.67
N ASP A 17 -11.56 16.57 -21.20
CA ASP A 17 -11.02 16.65 -22.55
C ASP A 17 -11.50 15.49 -23.44
N ALA A 18 -10.93 15.35 -24.64
CA ALA A 18 -11.27 14.30 -25.58
C ALA A 18 -10.64 12.92 -25.26
N THR A 19 -10.18 12.66 -24.03
CA THR A 19 -9.47 11.42 -23.65
C THR A 19 -10.30 10.18 -23.98
N ALA A 20 -11.58 10.13 -23.55
CA ALA A 20 -12.45 8.98 -23.80
C ALA A 20 -12.69 8.74 -25.30
N ALA A 21 -12.93 9.81 -26.08
CA ALA A 21 -13.15 9.72 -27.52
C ALA A 21 -11.90 9.21 -28.25
N ARG A 22 -10.72 9.76 -27.93
CA ARG A 22 -9.45 9.32 -28.53
C ARG A 22 -9.12 7.87 -28.19
N ALA A 23 -9.41 7.40 -26.98
CA ALA A 23 -9.21 6.02 -26.60
C ALA A 23 -10.13 5.09 -27.40
N ALA A 24 -11.39 5.46 -27.61
CA ALA A 24 -12.34 4.69 -28.42
C ALA A 24 -11.93 4.66 -29.90
N GLU A 25 -11.50 5.79 -30.48
CA GLU A 25 -10.97 5.87 -31.84
C GLU A 25 -9.72 5.00 -32.04
N ALA A 26 -8.90 4.86 -31.00
CA ALA A 26 -7.74 3.95 -31.01
C ALA A 26 -8.11 2.46 -30.85
N GLY A 27 -9.41 2.13 -30.73
CA GLY A 27 -9.91 0.76 -30.62
C GLY A 27 -9.96 0.21 -29.19
N ALA A 28 -9.84 1.04 -28.17
CA ALA A 28 -9.98 0.60 -26.79
C ALA A 28 -11.46 0.45 -26.39
N VAL A 29 -11.73 -0.49 -25.48
CA VAL A 29 -13.02 -0.58 -24.77
C VAL A 29 -13.03 0.50 -23.69
N VAL A 30 -13.79 1.56 -23.90
CA VAL A 30 -13.87 2.68 -22.97
C VAL A 30 -15.05 2.52 -22.02
N ARG A 31 -14.81 2.74 -20.74
CA ARG A 31 -15.83 2.77 -19.68
C ARG A 31 -15.61 3.99 -18.79
N THR A 32 -16.67 4.47 -18.14
CA THR A 32 -16.58 5.60 -17.22
C THR A 32 -16.71 5.15 -15.79
N GLU A 33 -15.85 5.66 -14.90
CA GLU A 33 -15.93 5.50 -13.46
C GLU A 33 -16.24 6.84 -12.81
N ASP A 34 -17.44 6.95 -12.23
CA ASP A 34 -17.94 8.21 -11.66
C ASP A 34 -17.33 8.51 -10.28
N ALA A 35 -16.94 7.47 -9.53
CA ALA A 35 -16.30 7.68 -8.25
C ALA A 35 -14.86 8.19 -8.45
N PRO A 36 -14.50 9.37 -7.92
CA PRO A 36 -13.18 9.92 -8.12
C PRO A 36 -12.09 9.09 -7.43
N GLY A 37 -10.98 8.93 -8.12
CA GLY A 37 -9.77 8.31 -7.58
C GLY A 37 -9.36 7.01 -8.25
N LYS A 38 -8.05 6.84 -8.40
CA LYS A 38 -7.40 5.71 -9.08
C LYS A 38 -7.78 4.35 -8.48
N GLY A 39 -7.98 4.29 -7.17
CA GLY A 39 -8.36 3.05 -6.48
C GLY A 39 -9.76 2.57 -6.86
N GLY A 40 -10.74 3.49 -7.03
CA GLY A 40 -12.07 3.17 -7.54
C GLY A 40 -12.02 2.57 -8.94
N VAL A 41 -11.25 3.20 -9.82
CA VAL A 41 -11.00 2.72 -11.19
C VAL A 41 -10.38 1.31 -11.17
N GLY A 42 -9.31 1.10 -10.41
CA GLY A 42 -8.64 -0.20 -10.33
C GLY A 42 -9.56 -1.31 -9.81
N ARG A 43 -10.37 -1.02 -8.79
CA ARG A 43 -11.36 -1.97 -8.26
C ARG A 43 -12.38 -2.38 -9.32
N ARG A 44 -12.89 -1.42 -10.08
CA ARG A 44 -13.87 -1.69 -11.14
C ARG A 44 -13.25 -2.48 -12.29
N MET A 45 -12.04 -2.10 -12.72
CA MET A 45 -11.28 -2.85 -13.74
C MET A 45 -11.12 -4.31 -13.36
N PHE A 46 -10.67 -4.61 -12.15
CA PHE A 46 -10.42 -5.96 -11.69
C PHE A 46 -11.70 -6.78 -11.47
N ALA A 47 -12.82 -6.12 -11.19
CA ALA A 47 -14.11 -6.78 -11.09
C ALA A 47 -14.73 -7.12 -12.46
N GLU A 48 -14.63 -6.21 -13.42
CA GLU A 48 -15.34 -6.30 -14.70
C GLU A 48 -14.54 -7.04 -15.78
N VAL A 49 -13.20 -6.95 -15.75
CA VAL A 49 -12.35 -7.58 -16.74
C VAL A 49 -11.99 -9.00 -16.28
N ASP A 50 -12.16 -9.96 -17.17
CA ASP A 50 -11.70 -11.34 -17.00
C ASP A 50 -10.67 -11.69 -18.04
N ALA A 51 -9.45 -12.01 -17.60
CA ALA A 51 -8.31 -12.34 -18.43
C ALA A 51 -7.34 -13.27 -17.70
N ASP A 52 -6.44 -13.92 -18.40
CA ASP A 52 -5.40 -14.74 -17.79
C ASP A 52 -4.24 -13.89 -17.27
N VAL A 53 -3.88 -12.86 -18.03
CA VAL A 53 -2.83 -11.90 -17.69
C VAL A 53 -3.38 -10.48 -17.82
N TYR A 54 -3.08 -9.65 -16.84
CA TYR A 54 -3.48 -8.24 -16.80
C TYR A 54 -2.25 -7.37 -16.87
N VAL A 55 -2.27 -6.39 -17.78
CA VAL A 55 -1.25 -5.33 -17.85
C VAL A 55 -1.89 -4.02 -17.45
N MET A 56 -1.41 -3.39 -16.41
CA MET A 56 -1.86 -2.08 -15.93
C MET A 56 -0.77 -1.04 -16.21
N ALA A 57 -1.15 0.09 -16.77
CA ALA A 57 -0.28 1.23 -16.96
C ALA A 57 -1.06 2.53 -16.77
N ASP A 58 -0.36 3.59 -16.33
CA ASP A 58 -0.92 4.94 -16.28
C ASP A 58 -1.07 5.50 -17.71
N GLY A 59 -2.20 6.18 -17.98
CA GLY A 59 -2.51 6.75 -19.30
C GLY A 59 -1.87 8.11 -19.55
N ASP A 60 -0.80 8.48 -18.82
CA ASP A 60 -0.15 9.79 -18.91
C ASP A 60 1.05 9.84 -19.88
N GLY A 61 1.29 8.72 -20.60
CA GLY A 61 2.34 8.62 -21.60
C GLY A 61 3.76 8.50 -21.05
N THR A 62 3.92 8.30 -19.75
CA THR A 62 5.24 8.20 -19.11
C THR A 62 5.88 6.81 -19.24
N TYR A 63 5.09 5.76 -19.44
CA TYR A 63 5.57 4.39 -19.64
C TYR A 63 5.62 4.02 -21.13
N ASP A 64 6.68 3.34 -21.53
CA ASP A 64 6.80 2.79 -22.88
C ASP A 64 5.96 1.51 -23.03
N PRO A 65 4.89 1.52 -23.88
CA PRO A 65 4.06 0.34 -24.09
C PRO A 65 4.80 -0.86 -24.70
N SER A 66 5.93 -0.61 -25.39
CA SER A 66 6.72 -1.70 -26.03
C SER A 66 7.29 -2.67 -25.01
N GLN A 67 7.52 -2.21 -23.78
CA GLN A 67 8.07 -3.01 -22.68
C GLN A 67 7.05 -3.96 -22.04
N ALA A 68 5.75 -3.81 -22.35
CA ALA A 68 4.71 -4.71 -21.87
C ALA A 68 5.00 -6.18 -22.18
N ALA A 69 5.50 -6.46 -23.40
CA ALA A 69 5.83 -7.82 -23.82
C ALA A 69 6.93 -8.46 -22.94
N LEU A 70 7.93 -7.68 -22.53
CA LEU A 70 8.99 -8.13 -21.64
C LEU A 70 8.44 -8.49 -20.27
N LEU A 71 7.59 -7.63 -19.69
CA LEU A 71 6.97 -7.84 -18.37
C LEU A 71 6.06 -9.07 -18.39
N VAL A 72 5.24 -9.24 -19.44
CA VAL A 72 4.36 -10.42 -19.60
C VAL A 72 5.18 -11.69 -19.76
N LYS A 73 6.23 -11.69 -20.60
CA LYS A 73 7.13 -12.83 -20.77
C LYS A 73 7.77 -13.24 -19.44
N ARG A 74 8.16 -12.26 -18.64
CA ARG A 74 8.74 -12.49 -17.30
C ARG A 74 7.72 -13.12 -16.35
N LEU A 75 6.47 -12.61 -16.33
CA LEU A 75 5.40 -13.15 -15.50
C LEU A 75 5.10 -14.61 -15.83
N VAL A 76 4.85 -14.91 -17.12
CA VAL A 76 4.48 -16.25 -17.57
C VAL A 76 5.65 -17.21 -17.49
N GLY A 77 6.84 -16.80 -17.97
CA GLY A 77 8.02 -17.68 -18.02
C GLY A 77 8.53 -18.14 -16.65
N ASP A 78 8.37 -17.31 -15.61
CA ASP A 78 8.81 -17.63 -14.25
C ASP A 78 7.65 -18.04 -13.33
N GLY A 79 6.41 -18.13 -13.83
CA GLY A 79 5.24 -18.50 -13.03
C GLY A 79 4.93 -17.49 -11.92
N LEU A 80 5.14 -16.18 -12.17
CA LEU A 80 4.97 -15.13 -11.19
C LEU A 80 3.51 -14.68 -11.11
N ASP A 81 3.16 -14.04 -9.97
CA ASP A 81 1.85 -13.45 -9.76
C ASP A 81 1.81 -11.95 -10.01
N MET A 82 2.95 -11.28 -9.87
CA MET A 82 3.07 -9.87 -10.20
C MET A 82 4.49 -9.54 -10.69
N VAL A 83 4.56 -8.74 -11.74
CA VAL A 83 5.81 -8.11 -12.18
C VAL A 83 5.61 -6.59 -12.11
N VAL A 84 6.52 -5.89 -11.48
CA VAL A 84 6.53 -4.42 -11.37
C VAL A 84 7.57 -3.87 -12.32
N GLY A 85 7.17 -2.99 -13.22
CA GLY A 85 8.09 -2.16 -14.00
C GLY A 85 8.66 -1.07 -13.11
N SER A 86 9.86 -1.27 -12.57
CA SER A 86 10.53 -0.27 -11.73
C SER A 86 11.11 0.84 -12.61
N ARG A 87 10.90 2.09 -12.20
CA ARG A 87 11.27 3.26 -13.03
C ARG A 87 12.76 3.53 -12.97
N ALA A 88 13.44 3.28 -14.10
CA ALA A 88 14.85 3.62 -14.26
C ALA A 88 15.05 5.13 -14.14
N GLY A 89 16.04 5.57 -13.34
CA GLY A 89 16.48 6.97 -13.31
C GLY A 89 15.62 7.95 -12.50
N VAL A 90 14.43 7.57 -11.98
CA VAL A 90 13.64 8.49 -11.13
C VAL A 90 14.37 8.91 -9.86
N THR A 91 15.41 8.21 -9.46
CA THR A 91 16.32 8.61 -8.38
C THR A 91 17.30 9.73 -8.78
N ALA A 92 17.56 9.94 -10.08
CA ALA A 92 18.52 10.91 -10.56
C ALA A 92 17.89 12.28 -10.91
N ASP A 93 16.63 12.31 -11.34
CA ASP A 93 15.98 13.52 -11.88
C ASP A 93 14.93 14.15 -10.95
N ALA A 94 14.87 13.71 -9.70
CA ALA A 94 14.04 14.36 -8.69
C ALA A 94 14.62 15.74 -8.35
N GLY A 95 14.45 16.71 -9.23
CA GLY A 95 14.83 18.13 -9.06
C GLY A 95 14.17 18.84 -7.86
N ARG A 96 13.63 18.06 -6.90
CA ARG A 96 13.15 18.47 -5.58
C ARG A 96 13.60 17.45 -4.55
N ALA A 97 14.67 17.78 -3.82
CA ALA A 97 15.27 16.94 -2.79
C ALA A 97 14.25 16.34 -1.78
N GLY A 98 13.15 17.03 -1.52
CA GLY A 98 12.07 16.57 -0.63
C GLY A 98 11.29 15.35 -1.14
N HIS A 99 11.04 15.25 -2.44
CA HIS A 99 10.30 14.10 -3.01
C HIS A 99 11.15 12.81 -2.99
N ALA A 100 12.45 12.94 -3.31
CA ALA A 100 13.37 11.79 -3.26
C ALA A 100 13.55 11.27 -1.83
N PHE A 101 13.61 12.16 -0.84
CA PHE A 101 13.70 11.78 0.57
C PHE A 101 12.42 11.07 1.04
N GLY A 102 11.23 11.62 0.73
CA GLY A 102 9.94 11.03 1.06
C GLY A 102 9.78 9.63 0.47
N ASN A 103 10.10 9.45 -0.81
CA ASN A 103 10.03 8.15 -1.47
C ASN A 103 11.01 7.12 -0.87
N ARG A 104 12.26 7.53 -0.56
CA ARG A 104 13.24 6.65 0.11
C ARG A 104 12.79 6.26 1.51
N LEU A 105 12.25 7.20 2.29
CA LEU A 105 11.74 6.95 3.63
C LEU A 105 10.55 5.98 3.58
N PHE A 106 9.62 6.19 2.64
CA PHE A 106 8.47 5.33 2.43
C PHE A 106 8.88 3.90 2.03
N ASN A 107 9.77 3.76 1.04
CA ASN A 107 10.28 2.45 0.62
C ASN A 107 11.08 1.75 1.75
N ARG A 108 11.85 2.51 2.56
CA ARG A 108 12.58 1.93 3.70
C ARG A 108 11.64 1.41 4.78
N LEU A 109 10.58 2.16 5.08
CA LEU A 109 9.61 1.75 6.10
C LEU A 109 8.72 0.61 5.58
N TYR A 110 8.32 0.66 4.31
CA TYR A 110 7.65 -0.47 3.68
C TYR A 110 8.49 -1.75 3.81
N ARG A 111 9.78 -1.69 3.49
CA ARG A 111 10.69 -2.84 3.64
C ARG A 111 10.82 -3.32 5.07
N ALA A 112 10.82 -2.42 6.04
CA ALA A 112 10.87 -2.79 7.47
C ALA A 112 9.57 -3.49 7.93
N LEU A 113 8.42 -3.12 7.37
CA LEU A 113 7.11 -3.67 7.73
C LEU A 113 6.75 -4.94 6.97
N PHE A 114 7.09 -5.02 5.67
CA PHE A 114 6.61 -6.05 4.75
C PHE A 114 7.74 -6.90 4.11
N GLY A 115 8.99 -6.53 4.32
CA GLY A 115 10.15 -7.21 3.73
C GLY A 115 10.68 -6.52 2.47
N SER A 116 11.78 -7.06 1.90
CA SER A 116 12.59 -6.42 0.86
C SER A 116 12.13 -6.68 -0.57
N GLY A 117 10.88 -7.10 -0.80
CA GLY A 117 10.40 -7.56 -2.11
C GLY A 117 10.36 -6.50 -3.22
N PHE A 118 10.33 -5.19 -2.87
CA PHE A 118 10.17 -4.12 -3.85
C PHE A 118 11.09 -2.93 -3.58
N THR A 119 11.58 -2.34 -4.70
CA THR A 119 12.36 -1.09 -4.69
C THR A 119 11.53 0.11 -5.14
N ASP A 120 10.52 -0.12 -6.01
CA ASP A 120 9.59 0.91 -6.48
C ASP A 120 8.12 0.49 -6.30
N ILE A 121 7.60 0.66 -5.08
CA ILE A 121 6.22 0.30 -4.73
C ILE A 121 5.15 1.25 -5.32
N LEU A 122 5.57 2.40 -5.82
CA LEU A 122 4.66 3.42 -6.38
C LEU A 122 4.59 3.38 -7.91
N SER A 123 5.25 2.41 -8.56
CA SER A 123 5.13 2.24 -10.00
C SER A 123 3.72 1.80 -10.37
N GLY A 124 3.13 2.51 -11.35
CA GLY A 124 1.83 2.18 -11.94
C GLY A 124 1.92 1.18 -13.10
N TYR A 125 3.13 0.80 -13.53
CA TYR A 125 3.31 -0.18 -14.60
C TYR A 125 3.49 -1.58 -14.02
N ARG A 126 2.44 -2.39 -14.10
CA ARG A 126 2.41 -3.71 -13.46
C ARG A 126 1.74 -4.75 -14.34
N VAL A 127 2.22 -5.97 -14.23
CA VAL A 127 1.60 -7.14 -14.85
C VAL A 127 1.19 -8.11 -13.75
N PHE A 128 0.00 -8.69 -13.87
CA PHE A 128 -0.58 -9.57 -12.86
C PHE A 128 -1.10 -10.87 -13.44
N SER A 129 -1.03 -11.95 -12.67
CA SER A 129 -1.76 -13.18 -12.94
C SER A 129 -3.25 -13.01 -12.59
N ARG A 130 -4.10 -13.88 -13.16
CA ARG A 130 -5.52 -13.94 -12.85
C ARG A 130 -5.77 -14.16 -11.36
N ARG A 131 -5.05 -15.10 -10.73
CA ARG A 131 -5.23 -15.40 -9.30
C ARG A 131 -4.83 -14.23 -8.40
N PHE A 132 -3.84 -13.42 -8.78
CA PHE A 132 -3.54 -12.17 -8.08
C PHE A 132 -4.74 -11.24 -8.12
N VAL A 133 -5.23 -10.90 -9.32
CA VAL A 133 -6.32 -9.94 -9.52
C VAL A 133 -7.59 -10.38 -8.81
N LYS A 134 -7.98 -11.64 -8.91
CA LYS A 134 -9.22 -12.17 -8.31
C LYS A 134 -9.13 -12.36 -6.79
N SER A 135 -7.93 -12.40 -6.21
CA SER A 135 -7.74 -12.43 -4.75
C SER A 135 -7.50 -11.06 -4.12
N PHE A 136 -7.25 -10.03 -4.95
CA PHE A 136 -6.97 -8.68 -4.49
C PHE A 136 -8.26 -7.91 -4.19
N PRO A 137 -8.51 -7.49 -2.94
CA PRO A 137 -9.79 -6.90 -2.55
C PRO A 137 -10.00 -5.46 -3.02
N ALA A 138 -8.95 -4.75 -3.44
CA ALA A 138 -8.97 -3.37 -3.95
C ALA A 138 -9.81 -2.43 -3.08
N VAL A 139 -9.42 -2.23 -1.82
CA VAL A 139 -10.19 -1.46 -0.82
C VAL A 139 -9.90 0.03 -0.92
N SER A 140 -8.68 0.41 -1.30
CA SER A 140 -8.24 1.82 -1.40
C SER A 140 -9.02 2.58 -2.47
N SER A 141 -9.27 3.86 -2.21
CA SER A 141 -9.97 4.74 -3.15
C SER A 141 -9.04 5.67 -3.94
N GLY A 142 -7.79 5.86 -3.49
CA GLY A 142 -6.84 6.82 -4.04
C GLY A 142 -5.60 6.18 -4.67
N PHE A 143 -4.50 6.93 -4.65
CA PHE A 143 -3.19 6.51 -5.15
C PHE A 143 -2.51 5.44 -4.29
N GLU A 144 -3.10 5.10 -3.15
CA GLU A 144 -2.59 4.04 -2.28
C GLU A 144 -2.75 2.65 -2.89
N ILE A 145 -3.49 2.51 -4.01
CA ILE A 145 -3.78 1.20 -4.62
C ILE A 145 -2.50 0.46 -5.05
N GLU A 146 -1.46 1.15 -5.55
CA GLU A 146 -0.17 0.53 -5.89
C GLU A 146 0.53 -0.03 -4.65
N THR A 147 0.46 0.71 -3.55
CA THR A 147 0.99 0.25 -2.26
C THR A 147 0.18 -0.94 -1.74
N GLU A 148 -1.15 -0.90 -1.86
CA GLU A 148 -2.05 -1.99 -1.45
C GLU A 148 -1.76 -3.27 -2.23
N MET A 149 -1.52 -3.18 -3.56
CA MET A 149 -1.11 -4.32 -4.38
C MET A 149 0.22 -4.93 -3.91
N SER A 150 1.21 -4.08 -3.60
CA SER A 150 2.51 -4.53 -3.10
C SER A 150 2.40 -5.18 -1.71
N VAL A 151 1.56 -4.61 -0.84
CA VAL A 151 1.26 -5.18 0.48
C VAL A 151 0.55 -6.53 0.36
N HIS A 152 -0.44 -6.65 -0.55
CA HIS A 152 -1.14 -7.90 -0.81
C HIS A 152 -0.17 -9.01 -1.25
N ALA A 153 0.70 -8.71 -2.22
CA ALA A 153 1.73 -9.63 -2.68
C ALA A 153 2.65 -10.08 -1.53
N SER A 154 3.14 -9.14 -0.72
CA SER A 154 4.03 -9.43 0.40
C SER A 154 3.36 -10.23 1.51
N GLN A 155 2.10 -9.91 1.85
CA GLN A 155 1.33 -10.63 2.87
C GLN A 155 1.08 -12.08 2.51
N LEU A 156 0.70 -12.35 1.28
CA LEU A 156 0.47 -13.70 0.76
C LEU A 156 1.77 -14.42 0.37
N ARG A 157 2.91 -13.72 0.41
CA ARG A 157 4.22 -14.24 -0.06
C ARG A 157 4.15 -14.76 -1.49
N LEU A 158 3.51 -13.97 -2.35
CA LEU A 158 3.36 -14.33 -3.75
C LEU A 158 4.71 -14.25 -4.48
N PRO A 159 4.94 -15.07 -5.52
CA PRO A 159 6.10 -14.94 -6.38
C PRO A 159 5.99 -13.65 -7.20
N VAL A 160 6.96 -12.75 -7.02
CA VAL A 160 6.99 -11.42 -7.65
C VAL A 160 8.38 -11.11 -8.18
N ALA A 161 8.46 -10.24 -9.19
CA ALA A 161 9.72 -9.69 -9.69
C ALA A 161 9.60 -8.20 -9.99
N GLU A 162 10.73 -7.52 -10.04
CA GLU A 162 10.86 -6.17 -10.59
C GLU A 162 11.71 -6.25 -11.87
N VAL A 163 11.30 -5.48 -12.87
CA VAL A 163 12.04 -5.29 -14.11
C VAL A 163 12.20 -3.81 -14.32
N GLU A 164 13.42 -3.36 -14.55
CA GLU A 164 13.70 -1.96 -14.83
C GLU A 164 13.11 -1.57 -16.17
N VAL A 165 12.33 -0.49 -16.20
CA VAL A 165 11.64 0.03 -17.37
C VAL A 165 11.98 1.49 -17.61
N ASP A 166 12.01 1.89 -18.89
CA ASP A 166 12.19 3.29 -19.23
C ASP A 166 10.98 4.10 -18.78
N TYR A 167 11.27 5.23 -18.16
CA TYR A 167 10.26 6.15 -17.66
C TYR A 167 10.52 7.54 -18.26
N GLY A 168 9.61 7.94 -19.14
CA GLY A 168 9.69 9.22 -19.84
C GLY A 168 9.25 10.41 -19.00
N THR A 169 9.62 11.61 -19.47
CA THR A 169 9.07 12.86 -18.92
C THR A 169 7.63 13.04 -19.37
N ARG A 170 6.80 13.56 -18.46
CA ARG A 170 5.42 13.89 -18.81
C ARG A 170 5.38 14.94 -19.92
N PRO A 171 4.41 14.85 -20.84
CA PRO A 171 4.19 15.91 -21.83
C PRO A 171 3.97 17.27 -21.15
N ASP A 172 4.44 18.35 -21.80
CA ASP A 172 4.28 19.72 -21.33
C ASP A 172 2.79 20.06 -21.09
N GLY A 173 2.49 20.62 -19.90
CA GLY A 173 1.14 20.96 -19.47
C GLY A 173 0.51 20.04 -18.41
N SER A 174 1.13 18.90 -18.10
CA SER A 174 0.69 18.00 -17.04
C SER A 174 1.41 18.28 -15.72
N ALA A 175 0.79 19.06 -14.82
CA ALA A 175 1.37 19.36 -13.51
C ALA A 175 1.21 18.19 -12.52
N SER A 176 2.28 17.82 -11.82
CA SER A 176 2.19 16.88 -10.69
C SER A 176 1.31 17.46 -9.59
N LYS A 177 0.27 16.76 -9.18
CA LYS A 177 -0.63 17.16 -8.09
C LYS A 177 0.02 17.04 -6.69
N LEU A 178 1.28 16.63 -6.58
CA LEU A 178 1.99 16.40 -5.33
C LEU A 178 2.57 17.70 -4.74
N ARG A 179 2.26 17.99 -3.45
CA ARG A 179 2.75 19.17 -2.69
C ARG A 179 3.65 18.72 -1.54
N THR A 180 4.88 19.22 -1.49
CA THR A 180 6.02 18.69 -0.70
C THR A 180 5.83 18.62 0.82
N VAL A 181 5.10 19.52 1.47
CA VAL A 181 4.91 19.52 2.94
C VAL A 181 3.65 18.75 3.35
N ALA A 182 2.55 18.87 2.56
CA ALA A 182 1.35 18.07 2.77
C ALA A 182 1.61 16.58 2.54
N ASP A 183 2.57 16.24 1.67
CA ASP A 183 2.91 14.86 1.34
C ASP A 183 3.68 14.16 2.47
N GLY A 184 4.54 14.85 3.23
CA GLY A 184 5.23 14.28 4.40
C GLY A 184 4.26 13.82 5.49
N THR A 185 3.23 14.61 5.79
CA THR A 185 2.19 14.26 6.77
C THR A 185 1.29 13.14 6.25
N ASN A 186 0.96 13.15 4.95
CA ASN A 186 0.18 12.08 4.32
C ASN A 186 0.95 10.76 4.31
N ILE A 187 2.25 10.78 4.02
CA ILE A 187 3.13 9.61 4.10
C ILE A 187 3.14 9.05 5.53
N LEU A 188 3.38 9.90 6.55
CA LEU A 188 3.38 9.44 7.93
C LEU A 188 2.03 8.86 8.35
N ARG A 189 0.93 9.52 7.97
CA ARG A 189 -0.43 9.02 8.22
C ARG A 189 -0.66 7.66 7.53
N ALA A 190 -0.30 7.52 6.26
CA ALA A 190 -0.42 6.26 5.53
C ALA A 190 0.38 5.14 6.22
N MET A 191 1.57 5.43 6.71
CA MET A 191 2.40 4.49 7.45
C MET A 191 1.78 4.05 8.77
N LEU A 192 1.23 4.99 9.54
CA LEU A 192 0.53 4.68 10.79
C LEU A 192 -0.72 3.83 10.54
N VAL A 193 -1.45 4.14 9.46
CA VAL A 193 -2.61 3.32 9.04
C VAL A 193 -2.15 1.92 8.65
N LEU A 194 -1.13 1.79 7.81
CA LEU A 194 -0.58 0.49 7.41
C LEU A 194 -0.08 -0.31 8.62
N LEU A 195 0.64 0.32 9.56
CA LEU A 195 1.11 -0.35 10.77
C LEU A 195 -0.07 -0.83 11.61
N LYS A 196 -1.08 0.03 11.83
CA LYS A 196 -2.28 -0.30 12.59
C LYS A 196 -3.09 -1.44 11.95
N GLU A 197 -3.20 -1.47 10.63
CA GLU A 197 -4.00 -2.46 9.91
C GLU A 197 -3.29 -3.81 9.74
N HIS A 198 -1.98 -3.80 9.58
CA HIS A 198 -1.22 -5.00 9.25
C HIS A 198 -0.42 -5.58 10.43
N ARG A 199 -0.07 -4.76 11.44
CA ARG A 199 0.59 -5.18 12.68
C ARG A 199 -0.04 -4.51 13.89
N PRO A 200 -1.35 -4.71 14.13
CA PRO A 200 -2.06 -4.01 15.19
C PRO A 200 -1.49 -4.32 16.58
N LEU A 201 -1.07 -5.55 16.84
CA LEU A 201 -0.44 -5.90 18.11
C LEU A 201 0.85 -5.11 18.37
N ALA A 202 1.67 -4.87 17.34
CA ALA A 202 2.86 -4.03 17.48
C ALA A 202 2.48 -2.56 17.72
N PHE A 203 1.53 -2.03 16.94
CA PHE A 203 1.08 -0.63 17.05
C PHE A 203 0.51 -0.33 18.45
N PHE A 204 -0.46 -1.11 18.89
CA PHE A 204 -1.08 -0.92 20.21
C PHE A 204 -0.17 -1.35 21.35
N GLY A 205 0.71 -2.33 21.12
CA GLY A 205 1.71 -2.79 22.07
C GLY A 205 2.74 -1.71 22.43
N TRP A 206 3.17 -0.89 21.48
CA TRP A 206 4.04 0.26 21.77
C TRP A 206 3.34 1.30 22.65
N ILE A 207 2.05 1.58 22.38
CA ILE A 207 1.26 2.52 23.19
C ILE A 207 1.07 1.95 24.61
N ALA A 208 0.71 0.67 24.71
CA ALA A 208 0.56 -0.01 26.00
C ALA A 208 1.87 -0.01 26.79
N GLY A 209 2.99 -0.35 26.14
CA GLY A 209 4.32 -0.32 26.76
C GLY A 209 4.71 1.06 27.30
N ALA A 210 4.43 2.11 26.55
CA ALA A 210 4.65 3.48 27.01
C ALA A 210 3.79 3.82 28.24
N CYS A 211 2.49 3.42 28.25
CA CYS A 211 1.62 3.60 29.39
C CYS A 211 2.10 2.84 30.63
N TYR A 212 2.52 1.58 30.47
CA TYR A 212 3.06 0.80 31.57
C TYR A 212 4.38 1.38 32.10
N ALA A 213 5.29 1.79 31.23
CA ALA A 213 6.55 2.42 31.62
C ALA A 213 6.31 3.72 32.40
N ALA A 214 5.39 4.58 31.92
CA ALA A 214 5.02 5.81 32.61
C ALA A 214 4.36 5.52 33.97
N SER A 215 3.47 4.53 34.06
CA SER A 215 2.85 4.12 35.30
C SER A 215 3.87 3.63 36.32
N VAL A 216 4.82 2.79 35.89
CA VAL A 216 5.90 2.29 36.76
C VAL A 216 6.78 3.45 37.24
N ALA A 217 7.17 4.37 36.36
CA ALA A 217 7.97 5.53 36.71
C ALA A 217 7.29 6.44 37.76
N LEU A 218 5.97 6.58 37.68
CA LEU A 218 5.17 7.34 38.67
C LEU A 218 4.91 6.53 39.94
N GLY A 219 4.74 5.22 39.85
CA GLY A 219 4.39 4.32 40.91
C GLY A 219 5.55 3.99 41.87
N ILE A 220 6.78 3.83 41.34
CA ILE A 220 7.95 3.51 42.16
C ILE A 220 8.17 4.52 43.31
N PRO A 221 8.22 5.85 43.07
CA PRO A 221 8.37 6.83 44.14
C PRO A 221 7.23 6.77 45.16
N LEU A 222 6.00 6.48 44.72
CA LEU A 222 4.85 6.33 45.60
C LEU A 222 4.99 5.11 46.52
N ALA A 223 5.40 3.97 45.93
CA ALA A 223 5.61 2.74 46.69
C ALA A 223 6.73 2.89 47.73
N VAL A 224 7.84 3.57 47.37
CA VAL A 224 8.94 3.88 48.30
C VAL A 224 8.47 4.76 49.44
N THR A 225 7.72 5.86 49.16
CA THR A 225 7.18 6.76 50.17
C THR A 225 6.22 6.02 51.09
N TYR A 226 5.34 5.19 50.54
CA TYR A 226 4.42 4.38 51.33
C TYR A 226 5.15 3.39 52.25
N ALA A 227 6.18 2.73 51.76
CA ALA A 227 6.98 1.79 52.57
C ALA A 227 7.72 2.49 53.72
N GLN A 228 8.10 3.77 53.58
CA GLN A 228 8.79 4.55 54.58
C GLN A 228 7.86 5.23 55.61
N THR A 229 6.68 5.68 55.15
CA THR A 229 5.81 6.56 55.94
C THR A 229 4.43 5.98 56.27
N GLY A 230 4.04 4.88 55.59
CA GLY A 230 2.68 4.33 55.65
C GLY A 230 1.60 5.22 55.00
N LEU A 231 1.98 6.30 54.33
CA LEU A 231 1.07 7.30 53.76
C LEU A 231 1.27 7.43 52.24
N VAL A 232 0.19 7.84 51.55
CA VAL A 232 0.21 8.16 50.10
C VAL A 232 -0.04 9.66 49.91
N PRO A 233 0.95 10.53 50.11
CA PRO A 233 0.76 11.98 50.12
C PRO A 233 0.41 12.57 48.74
N ARG A 234 0.68 11.82 47.68
CA ARG A 234 0.42 12.25 46.25
C ARG A 234 -0.69 11.41 45.62
N LEU A 235 -1.90 11.48 46.22
CA LEU A 235 -3.06 10.73 45.72
C LEU A 235 -3.39 10.99 44.25
N PRO A 236 -3.32 12.20 43.67
CA PRO A 236 -3.54 12.42 42.26
C PRO A 236 -2.57 11.65 41.38
N THR A 237 -1.30 11.51 41.79
CA THR A 237 -0.29 10.74 41.06
C THR A 237 -0.58 9.24 41.10
N ALA A 238 -1.08 8.72 42.20
CA ALA A 238 -1.50 7.34 42.36
C ALA A 238 -2.68 7.02 41.44
N ILE A 239 -3.67 7.91 41.37
CA ILE A 239 -4.81 7.77 40.44
C ILE A 239 -4.36 7.80 39.00
N LEU A 240 -3.46 8.72 38.65
CA LEU A 240 -2.90 8.78 37.29
C LEU A 240 -2.14 7.51 36.93
N ALA A 241 -1.28 7.01 37.82
CA ALA A 241 -0.54 5.76 37.58
C ALA A 241 -1.48 4.56 37.36
N THR A 242 -2.52 4.44 38.15
CA THR A 242 -3.55 3.39 37.99
C THR A 242 -4.29 3.56 36.66
N GLY A 243 -4.70 4.79 36.32
CA GLY A 243 -5.33 5.11 35.04
C GLY A 243 -4.47 4.71 33.83
N LEU A 244 -3.15 4.94 33.90
CA LEU A 244 -2.21 4.52 32.85
C LEU A 244 -2.14 3.01 32.71
N VAL A 245 -2.17 2.24 33.81
CA VAL A 245 -2.25 0.76 33.74
C VAL A 245 -3.54 0.34 33.04
N MET A 246 -4.68 0.93 33.40
CA MET A 246 -5.96 0.61 32.73
C MET A 246 -5.95 0.91 31.25
N VAL A 247 -5.42 2.05 30.83
CA VAL A 247 -5.25 2.40 29.42
C VAL A 247 -4.30 1.39 28.73
N GLY A 248 -3.19 1.03 29.38
CA GLY A 248 -2.27 0.01 28.87
C GLY A 248 -2.95 -1.34 28.64
N LEU A 249 -3.78 -1.80 29.58
CA LEU A 249 -4.56 -3.04 29.44
C LEU A 249 -5.57 -2.95 28.29
N LEU A 250 -6.27 -1.84 28.14
CA LEU A 250 -7.20 -1.61 27.03
C LEU A 250 -6.47 -1.64 25.68
N MET A 251 -5.31 -1.00 25.57
CA MET A 251 -4.49 -1.02 24.34
C MET A 251 -3.97 -2.41 24.04
N THR A 252 -3.54 -3.17 25.05
CA THR A 252 -3.10 -4.57 24.89
C THR A 252 -4.25 -5.43 24.36
N THR A 253 -5.44 -5.33 24.97
CA THR A 253 -6.62 -6.07 24.55
C THR A 253 -7.04 -5.71 23.12
N ALA A 254 -7.08 -4.40 22.79
CA ALA A 254 -7.37 -3.92 21.45
C ALA A 254 -6.36 -4.47 20.43
N GLY A 255 -5.06 -4.48 20.78
CA GLY A 255 -4.00 -5.04 19.95
C GLY A 255 -4.21 -6.52 19.66
N LEU A 256 -4.53 -7.32 20.67
CA LEU A 256 -4.77 -8.76 20.53
C LEU A 256 -6.00 -9.08 19.66
N VAL A 257 -7.11 -8.38 19.90
CA VAL A 257 -8.36 -8.56 19.13
C VAL A 257 -8.15 -8.19 17.67
N LEU A 258 -7.56 -7.03 17.42
CA LEU A 258 -7.32 -6.56 16.05
C LEU A 258 -6.28 -7.41 15.30
N ASP A 259 -5.28 -7.99 16.00
CA ASP A 259 -4.32 -8.91 15.41
C ASP A 259 -4.99 -10.22 14.99
N SER A 260 -5.93 -10.73 15.78
CA SER A 260 -6.75 -11.91 15.43
C SER A 260 -7.60 -11.63 14.18
N ILE A 261 -8.24 -10.45 14.11
CA ILE A 261 -9.03 -10.02 12.94
C ILE A 261 -8.12 -9.87 11.70
N ALA A 262 -6.92 -9.31 11.85
CA ALA A 262 -5.97 -9.14 10.74
C ALA A 262 -5.52 -10.50 10.19
N LYS A 263 -5.28 -11.50 11.06
CA LYS A 263 -4.97 -12.87 10.66
C LYS A 263 -6.12 -13.52 9.89
N GLY A 264 -7.36 -13.42 10.39
CA GLY A 264 -8.54 -13.94 9.68
C GLY A 264 -8.74 -13.30 8.30
N ARG A 265 -8.48 -11.98 8.16
CA ARG A 265 -8.49 -11.31 6.85
C ARG A 265 -7.41 -11.86 5.90
N LEU A 266 -6.22 -12.16 6.42
CA LEU A 266 -5.14 -12.75 5.64
C LEU A 266 -5.48 -14.16 5.17
N GLU A 267 -6.08 -14.97 6.04
CA GLU A 267 -6.57 -16.32 5.71
C GLU A 267 -7.64 -16.27 4.62
N ALA A 268 -8.61 -15.35 4.71
CA ALA A 268 -9.63 -15.16 3.68
C ALA A 268 -9.02 -14.79 2.31
N LYS A 269 -8.04 -13.86 2.28
CA LYS A 269 -7.30 -13.52 1.06
C LYS A 269 -6.56 -14.74 0.48
N ARG A 270 -5.96 -15.55 1.35
CA ARG A 270 -5.24 -16.76 0.92
C ARG A 270 -6.18 -17.79 0.33
N LEU A 271 -7.35 -18.01 0.93
CA LEU A 271 -8.37 -18.92 0.41
C LEU A 271 -8.88 -18.45 -0.96
N ALA A 272 -9.15 -17.14 -1.11
CA ALA A 272 -9.53 -16.56 -2.39
C ALA A 272 -8.44 -16.77 -3.46
N TYR A 273 -7.16 -16.56 -3.12
CA TYR A 273 -6.05 -16.82 -4.02
C TYR A 273 -5.96 -18.30 -4.45
N LEU A 274 -6.14 -19.22 -3.52
CA LEU A 274 -6.06 -20.68 -3.78
C LEU A 274 -7.26 -21.20 -4.59
N SER A 275 -8.35 -20.44 -4.73
CA SER A 275 -9.51 -20.83 -5.53
C SER A 275 -9.31 -20.65 -7.05
N PHE A 276 -8.23 -19.99 -7.46
CA PHE A 276 -7.88 -19.78 -8.88
C PHE A 276 -6.60 -20.52 -9.24
N THR A 277 -6.62 -21.18 -10.42
CA THR A 277 -5.42 -21.84 -10.97
C THR A 277 -4.43 -20.81 -11.53
N ASN A 278 -3.16 -21.19 -11.60
CA ASN A 278 -2.15 -20.39 -12.31
C ASN A 278 -2.39 -20.43 -13.81
N VAL A 279 -1.85 -19.45 -14.52
CA VAL A 279 -1.71 -19.49 -16.00
C VAL A 279 -0.63 -20.50 -16.33
N ASP A 280 -0.97 -21.53 -17.08
CA ASP A 280 -0.02 -22.50 -17.63
C ASP A 280 0.72 -21.94 -18.83
#